data_512fef7dec66682fdbb6ba8fb0d4792b
#
_entry.id   512fef7dec66682fdbb6ba8fb0d4792b
#
_cell.length_a   1.000
_cell.length_b   1.000
_cell.length_c   1.000
_cell.angle_alpha   90.00
_cell.angle_beta   90.00
_cell.angle_gamma   90.00
#
_symmetry.space_group_name_H-M   'P 1'
#
loop_
_entity.id
_entity.type
_entity.pdbx_description
1 polymer ?
#
loop_
_entity_poly.entity_id
_entity_poly.type
_entity_poly.pdbx_seq_one_letter_code
_entity_poly.pdbx_strand_id
1 'polypeptide(L)'
;MSPYRGISLASFFGCAPALDTNRSHDSIWYHILGNQVTPRILFDFICNPIGSINGHATYAPYGLRKVEASLLRDGYGKQDVVVAHPDYIEQFIGPETEVVGTYEMDPLGMGPVTMTFTYGRKQMSYDEFYNRELHYRINAAKAKNGSKAKVIAGASGTWQYNYDPAKIEEYGLYGIVEGDLGGIGPEIDGAGGRFFDALINGEMETANPFKKKEFKIEIKEFSRNGKDYHGRFIHYRDEPSVEEIPNIVNPSMHGMIEVMRGCGRGCKFCDVTLRPLRYYPVEKVQKEIEINMKYGGLKNAWVHSDDIFVYGLNPRTTKNMQPNREAIEELFKGIMATGIEHTNPTHGTLAGAIADEKLIPNISKIIRAGADNHIGIQCGLETGSIRLIGKYADRKLAPYKPTEWHWVVKTAVKTLNEHYWVPAFTLIMGLDNDETPEDSWETIRLIHELETEQPDSKFTVTPLTFVPIGLLEKSEFFDIGNTMDPPKLGVMYKTWQHNLKYGIQKFMHKVGRNNKMKSLFFAGLARSLGGVPLSAMEKFARSKSSEHVQVIEKIKANYW
;
A
#
# COMPACT_ATOMS: atom_id res chain seq x y z
N MET A 1 -9.69 -6.58 7.66
CA MET A 1 -8.34 -6.68 8.11
C MET A 1 -7.65 -7.61 7.19
N SER A 2 -6.68 -7.13 6.39
CA SER A 2 -5.56 -8.02 6.10
C SER A 2 -4.94 -8.18 7.44
N PRO A 3 -5.17 -9.27 7.83
CA PRO A 3 -5.93 -9.03 9.01
C PRO A 3 -5.09 -9.28 10.19
N TYR A 4 -4.17 -10.08 10.08
CA TYR A 4 -3.59 -10.63 11.25
C TYR A 4 -2.25 -10.05 11.61
N ARG A 5 -1.60 -9.44 10.64
CA ARG A 5 -0.17 -9.29 10.80
C ARG A 5 0.30 -7.87 10.67
N GLY A 6 -0.63 -6.96 10.58
CA GLY A 6 -0.32 -5.54 10.72
C GLY A 6 0.55 -4.91 9.65
N ILE A 7 0.67 -5.56 8.51
CA ILE A 7 1.59 -5.10 7.49
C ILE A 7 0.80 -4.51 6.35
N SER A 8 0.94 -3.21 6.17
CA SER A 8 0.49 -2.56 4.95
C SER A 8 1.57 -2.68 3.87
N LEU A 9 1.15 -2.70 2.63
CA LEU A 9 2.03 -2.57 1.46
C LEU A 9 2.97 -1.37 1.57
N ALA A 10 2.49 -0.27 2.17
CA ALA A 10 3.27 0.92 2.43
C ALA A 10 4.50 0.63 3.31
N SER A 11 4.43 -0.35 4.22
CA SER A 11 5.57 -0.74 5.04
C SER A 11 6.72 -1.32 4.23
N PHE A 12 6.39 -2.01 3.17
CA PHE A 12 7.39 -2.68 2.35
C PHE A 12 8.30 -1.70 1.61
N PHE A 13 7.70 -0.66 1.03
CA PHE A 13 8.42 0.25 0.14
C PHE A 13 9.08 1.43 0.86
N GLY A 14 8.47 1.91 1.94
CA GLY A 14 9.00 3.02 2.71
C GLY A 14 10.05 2.65 3.75
N CYS A 15 10.16 1.36 4.11
CA CYS A 15 10.96 0.93 5.25
C CYS A 15 12.30 0.30 4.92
N ALA A 16 12.70 0.22 3.66
CA ALA A 16 14.01 -0.36 3.31
C ALA A 16 15.19 0.20 4.14
N PRO A 17 15.18 1.45 4.58
CA PRO A 17 16.19 1.99 5.50
C PRO A 17 15.85 1.91 6.99
N ALA A 18 14.58 1.73 7.35
CA ALA A 18 14.15 1.64 8.74
C ALA A 18 14.45 0.28 9.40
N LEU A 19 15.21 -0.57 8.73
CA LEU A 19 15.70 -1.87 9.24
C LEU A 19 16.67 -1.75 10.43
N ASP A 20 16.91 -0.56 10.93
CA ASP A 20 17.69 -0.33 12.13
C ASP A 20 16.88 -0.39 13.43
N THR A 21 15.57 -0.50 13.35
CA THR A 21 14.73 -0.69 14.52
C THR A 21 14.31 -2.15 14.66
N ASN A 22 14.20 -2.65 15.89
CA ASN A 22 13.74 -4.01 16.24
C ASN A 22 12.34 -4.39 15.69
N ARG A 23 11.77 -3.57 14.82
CA ARG A 23 10.43 -3.69 14.21
C ARG A 23 10.48 -3.90 12.69
N SER A 24 11.65 -3.99 12.12
CA SER A 24 11.89 -4.10 10.67
C SER A 24 11.65 -5.48 10.07
N HIS A 25 11.24 -6.44 10.88
CA HIS A 25 10.94 -7.78 10.39
C HIS A 25 9.69 -7.84 9.50
N ASP A 26 8.93 -6.75 9.46
CA ASP A 26 7.56 -6.79 9.00
C ASP A 26 7.38 -6.63 7.50
N SER A 27 8.37 -6.13 6.76
CA SER A 27 8.03 -5.60 5.45
C SER A 27 8.51 -6.39 4.23
N ILE A 28 9.78 -6.67 4.14
CA ILE A 28 10.32 -7.29 2.91
C ILE A 28 10.00 -8.78 2.81
N TRP A 29 10.01 -9.46 3.96
CA TRP A 29 9.79 -10.90 4.03
C TRP A 29 8.32 -11.28 3.87
N TYR A 30 7.40 -10.41 4.27
CA TYR A 30 5.98 -10.65 4.10
C TYR A 30 5.61 -10.88 2.63
N HIS A 31 6.06 -10.03 1.74
CA HIS A 31 5.73 -10.13 0.33
C HIS A 31 6.48 -11.26 -0.38
N ILE A 32 7.72 -11.52 -0.01
CA ILE A 32 8.48 -12.66 -0.55
C ILE A 32 7.92 -13.99 -0.03
N LEU A 33 7.52 -14.03 1.24
CA LEU A 33 7.07 -15.24 1.94
C LEU A 33 5.54 -15.29 2.10
N GLY A 34 4.83 -14.27 1.67
CA GLY A 34 3.39 -14.07 1.90
C GLY A 34 2.46 -14.95 1.06
N ASN A 35 2.95 -16.05 0.52
CA ASN A 35 2.15 -17.01 -0.22
C ASN A 35 2.30 -18.43 0.36
N GLN A 36 1.41 -19.35 -0.01
CA GLN A 36 1.35 -20.72 0.51
C GLN A 36 2.59 -21.59 0.23
N VAL A 37 3.54 -21.14 -0.58
CA VAL A 37 4.84 -21.83 -0.76
C VAL A 37 5.68 -21.74 0.52
N THR A 38 5.50 -20.66 1.28
CA THR A 38 6.13 -20.51 2.58
C THR A 38 5.33 -21.24 3.64
N PRO A 39 5.94 -22.17 4.42
CA PRO A 39 5.25 -22.82 5.51
C PRO A 39 4.67 -21.81 6.51
N ARG A 40 3.41 -21.99 6.92
CA ARG A 40 2.70 -21.07 7.84
C ARG A 40 3.50 -20.80 9.13
N ILE A 41 4.11 -21.81 9.71
CA ILE A 41 4.94 -21.67 10.93
C ILE A 41 6.07 -20.67 10.70
N LEU A 42 6.74 -20.72 9.54
CA LEU A 42 7.82 -19.79 9.20
C LEU A 42 7.26 -18.39 8.96
N PHE A 43 6.14 -18.29 8.25
CA PHE A 43 5.45 -17.02 8.03
C PHE A 43 5.03 -16.39 9.36
N ASP A 44 4.40 -17.15 10.25
CA ASP A 44 3.95 -16.69 11.56
C ASP A 44 5.11 -16.29 12.49
N PHE A 45 6.26 -16.95 12.36
CA PHE A 45 7.48 -16.58 13.09
C PHE A 45 8.07 -15.24 12.61
N ILE A 46 8.04 -14.98 11.31
CA ILE A 46 8.60 -13.77 10.71
C ILE A 46 7.62 -12.60 10.84
N CYS A 47 6.34 -12.87 10.64
CA CYS A 47 5.25 -11.87 10.66
C CYS A 47 4.38 -12.10 11.90
N ASN A 48 4.85 -11.69 13.06
CA ASN A 48 4.13 -11.87 14.32
C ASN A 48 2.80 -11.13 14.34
N PRO A 49 1.75 -11.71 14.95
CA PRO A 49 0.48 -11.00 15.17
C PRO A 49 0.68 -9.77 16.04
N ILE A 50 -0.18 -8.79 15.84
CA ILE A 50 -0.25 -7.62 16.73
C ILE A 50 -0.61 -8.05 18.15
N GLY A 51 -0.27 -7.22 19.13
CA GLY A 51 -0.64 -7.47 20.52
C GLY A 51 -2.14 -7.27 20.77
N SER A 52 -2.66 -7.94 21.79
CA SER A 52 -4.03 -7.75 22.27
C SER A 52 -4.08 -7.63 23.80
N ILE A 53 -5.06 -6.88 24.30
CA ILE A 53 -5.38 -6.79 25.73
C ILE A 53 -6.87 -7.13 25.88
N ASN A 54 -7.16 -8.25 26.56
CA ASN A 54 -8.53 -8.76 26.72
C ASN A 54 -9.28 -8.89 25.37
N GLY A 55 -8.59 -9.33 24.33
CA GLY A 55 -9.15 -9.45 22.98
C GLY A 55 -9.24 -8.16 22.16
N HIS A 56 -9.03 -6.99 22.75
CA HIS A 56 -8.94 -5.73 22.02
C HIS A 56 -7.59 -5.60 21.33
N ALA A 57 -7.58 -5.12 20.10
CA ALA A 57 -6.34 -4.86 19.36
C ALA A 57 -5.59 -3.66 19.97
N THR A 58 -4.33 -3.87 20.38
CA THR A 58 -3.48 -2.75 20.88
C THR A 58 -3.16 -1.76 19.78
N TYR A 59 -2.95 -2.25 18.57
CA TYR A 59 -2.77 -1.44 17.35
C TYR A 59 -3.77 -1.91 16.29
N ALA A 60 -4.21 -1.01 15.45
CA ALA A 60 -5.08 -1.36 14.32
C ALA A 60 -4.72 -0.54 13.07
N PRO A 61 -5.15 -0.98 11.86
CA PRO A 61 -5.02 -0.18 10.66
C PRO A 61 -5.57 1.23 10.87
N TYR A 62 -4.85 2.21 10.34
CA TYR A 62 -5.18 3.62 10.55
C TYR A 62 -6.63 3.96 10.14
N GLY A 63 -7.10 3.48 8.97
CA GLY A 63 -8.48 3.69 8.54
C GLY A 63 -9.51 3.11 9.52
N LEU A 64 -9.23 1.95 10.13
CA LEU A 64 -10.10 1.37 11.15
C LEU A 64 -10.14 2.23 12.42
N ARG A 65 -8.98 2.81 12.83
CA ARG A 65 -8.93 3.77 13.95
C ARG A 65 -9.72 5.05 13.65
N LYS A 66 -9.75 5.48 12.40
CA LYS A 66 -10.59 6.62 11.98
C LYS A 66 -12.08 6.30 12.08
N VAL A 67 -12.50 5.13 11.64
CA VAL A 67 -13.90 4.68 11.80
C VAL A 67 -14.28 4.60 13.28
N GLU A 68 -13.43 3.99 14.11
CA GLU A 68 -13.62 3.97 15.57
C GLU A 68 -13.82 5.39 16.13
N ALA A 69 -12.93 6.31 15.78
CA ALA A 69 -12.98 7.69 16.25
C ALA A 69 -14.24 8.44 15.75
N SER A 70 -14.68 8.16 14.53
CA SER A 70 -15.89 8.74 13.95
C SER A 70 -17.14 8.27 14.70
N LEU A 71 -17.26 6.99 15.00
CA LEU A 71 -18.37 6.45 15.79
C LEU A 71 -18.42 7.08 17.20
N LEU A 72 -17.28 7.14 17.89
CA LEU A 72 -17.20 7.75 19.23
C LEU A 72 -17.55 9.25 19.22
N ARG A 73 -17.10 9.99 18.19
CA ARG A 73 -17.49 11.40 18.00
C ARG A 73 -18.99 11.56 17.81
N ASP A 74 -19.62 10.65 17.08
CA ASP A 74 -21.02 10.73 16.70
C ASP A 74 -21.97 10.18 17.78
N GLY A 75 -21.43 9.85 18.99
CA GLY A 75 -22.20 9.58 20.19
C GLY A 75 -22.29 8.12 20.61
N TYR A 76 -21.66 7.19 19.89
CA TYR A 76 -21.53 5.81 20.34
C TYR A 76 -20.64 5.74 21.59
N GLY A 77 -21.03 4.94 22.58
CA GLY A 77 -20.23 4.75 23.79
C GLY A 77 -18.99 3.88 23.53
N LYS A 78 -17.97 4.01 24.39
CA LYS A 78 -16.77 3.16 24.31
C LYS A 78 -17.06 1.66 24.50
N GLN A 79 -18.16 1.32 25.15
CA GLN A 79 -18.63 -0.05 25.32
C GLN A 79 -19.35 -0.57 24.05
N ASP A 80 -19.83 0.34 23.18
CA ASP A 80 -20.60 -0.01 21.97
C ASP A 80 -19.69 -0.19 20.76
N VAL A 81 -18.46 0.36 20.81
CA VAL A 81 -17.50 0.31 19.71
C VAL A 81 -16.24 -0.45 20.13
N VAL A 82 -15.98 -1.59 19.49
CA VAL A 82 -14.83 -2.43 19.78
C VAL A 82 -13.98 -2.63 18.54
N VAL A 83 -12.69 -2.36 18.64
CA VAL A 83 -11.69 -2.79 17.67
C VAL A 83 -11.08 -4.09 18.15
N ALA A 84 -11.69 -5.19 17.75
CA ALA A 84 -11.30 -6.54 18.17
C ALA A 84 -10.02 -6.99 17.47
N HIS A 85 -9.18 -7.71 18.21
CA HIS A 85 -8.10 -8.48 17.60
C HIS A 85 -8.70 -9.70 16.85
N PRO A 86 -8.30 -9.98 15.62
CA PRO A 86 -8.89 -11.06 14.82
C PRO A 86 -8.88 -12.43 15.50
N ASP A 87 -7.83 -12.73 16.27
CA ASP A 87 -7.73 -14.02 16.98
C ASP A 87 -8.71 -14.16 18.17
N TYR A 88 -9.40 -13.08 18.53
CA TYR A 88 -10.35 -13.05 19.65
C TYR A 88 -11.73 -12.53 19.24
N ILE A 89 -12.02 -12.47 17.94
CA ILE A 89 -13.25 -11.88 17.41
C ILE A 89 -14.51 -12.53 17.99
N GLU A 90 -14.46 -13.83 18.31
CA GLU A 90 -15.59 -14.58 18.85
C GLU A 90 -16.07 -14.07 20.21
N GLN A 91 -15.20 -13.38 20.97
CA GLN A 91 -15.54 -12.81 22.28
C GLN A 91 -16.50 -11.62 22.17
N PHE A 92 -16.54 -10.97 21.00
CA PHE A 92 -17.27 -9.72 20.77
C PHE A 92 -18.54 -9.90 19.91
N ILE A 93 -18.80 -11.13 19.44
CA ILE A 93 -19.97 -11.42 18.59
C ILE A 93 -21.02 -12.13 19.43
N GLY A 94 -22.09 -11.44 19.76
CA GLY A 94 -23.20 -11.96 20.56
C GLY A 94 -24.55 -11.45 20.05
N PRO A 95 -25.67 -11.74 20.78
CA PRO A 95 -27.01 -11.31 20.40
C PRO A 95 -27.18 -9.79 20.26
N GLU A 96 -26.40 -9.03 21.05
CA GLU A 96 -26.44 -7.56 21.09
C GLU A 96 -25.53 -6.93 20.02
N THR A 97 -24.77 -7.72 19.26
CA THR A 97 -23.91 -7.21 18.21
C THR A 97 -24.72 -6.88 16.98
N GLU A 98 -24.81 -5.60 16.62
CA GLU A 98 -25.58 -5.12 15.46
C GLU A 98 -24.78 -5.22 14.16
N VAL A 99 -23.52 -4.82 14.20
CA VAL A 99 -22.65 -4.77 13.01
C VAL A 99 -21.27 -5.32 13.32
N VAL A 100 -20.71 -6.09 12.40
CA VAL A 100 -19.30 -6.47 12.36
C VAL A 100 -18.68 -5.87 11.10
N GLY A 101 -17.78 -4.91 11.25
CA GLY A 101 -17.04 -4.31 10.14
C GLY A 101 -15.66 -4.96 9.97
N THR A 102 -15.30 -5.29 8.74
CA THR A 102 -13.94 -5.72 8.39
C THR A 102 -13.23 -4.67 7.55
N TYR A 103 -11.92 -4.53 7.77
CA TYR A 103 -11.07 -3.61 7.04
C TYR A 103 -10.18 -4.42 6.09
N GLU A 104 -10.44 -4.34 4.79
CA GLU A 104 -9.89 -5.26 3.79
C GLU A 104 -9.07 -4.51 2.73
N MET A 105 -7.75 -4.77 2.69
CA MET A 105 -6.84 -4.15 1.73
C MET A 105 -6.62 -5.01 0.48
N ASP A 106 -6.58 -6.33 0.64
CA ASP A 106 -6.37 -7.29 -0.47
C ASP A 106 -7.10 -8.60 -0.20
N PRO A 107 -8.45 -8.55 -0.07
CA PRO A 107 -9.26 -9.66 0.44
C PRO A 107 -9.23 -10.91 -0.43
N LEU A 108 -9.06 -10.77 -1.73
CA LEU A 108 -9.07 -11.88 -2.69
C LEU A 108 -7.70 -12.07 -3.39
N GLY A 109 -6.66 -11.40 -2.90
CA GLY A 109 -5.31 -11.54 -3.46
C GLY A 109 -5.16 -10.97 -4.88
N MET A 110 -5.89 -9.90 -5.21
CA MET A 110 -5.87 -9.26 -6.54
C MET A 110 -5.08 -7.96 -6.57
N GLY A 111 -4.48 -7.54 -5.47
CA GLY A 111 -3.62 -6.36 -5.44
C GLY A 111 -2.36 -6.56 -6.31
N PRO A 112 -1.76 -5.47 -6.86
CA PRO A 112 -0.64 -5.58 -7.81
C PRO A 112 0.54 -6.40 -7.29
N VAL A 113 0.86 -6.25 -6.00
CA VAL A 113 1.94 -7.02 -5.36
C VAL A 113 1.58 -8.50 -5.28
N THR A 114 0.40 -8.79 -4.75
CA THR A 114 -0.07 -10.17 -4.60
C THR A 114 -0.17 -10.88 -5.94
N MET A 115 -0.76 -10.23 -6.95
CA MET A 115 -0.83 -10.77 -8.31
C MET A 115 0.57 -11.11 -8.85
N THR A 116 1.56 -10.26 -8.59
CA THR A 116 2.94 -10.50 -9.02
C THR A 116 3.55 -11.71 -8.31
N PHE A 117 3.50 -11.75 -6.98
CA PHE A 117 4.19 -12.76 -6.17
C PHE A 117 3.45 -14.09 -6.08
N THR A 118 2.17 -14.13 -6.42
CA THR A 118 1.38 -15.37 -6.52
C THR A 118 1.27 -15.90 -7.95
N TYR A 119 1.99 -15.29 -8.90
CA TYR A 119 1.95 -15.64 -10.33
C TYR A 119 0.53 -15.59 -10.90
N GLY A 120 -0.17 -14.46 -10.68
CA GLY A 120 -1.54 -14.30 -11.15
C GLY A 120 -2.53 -15.21 -10.40
N ARG A 121 -2.39 -15.29 -9.06
CA ARG A 121 -3.24 -16.10 -8.16
C ARG A 121 -3.16 -17.62 -8.40
N LYS A 122 -2.08 -18.11 -9.01
CA LYS A 122 -1.81 -19.57 -9.06
C LYS A 122 -1.51 -20.15 -7.67
N GLN A 123 -1.15 -19.29 -6.74
CA GLN A 123 -0.92 -19.62 -5.34
C GLN A 123 -1.75 -18.65 -4.48
N MET A 124 -2.36 -19.15 -3.42
CA MET A 124 -3.10 -18.30 -2.48
C MET A 124 -2.11 -17.46 -1.67
N SER A 125 -2.41 -16.17 -1.52
CA SER A 125 -1.68 -15.30 -0.60
C SER A 125 -2.11 -15.54 0.85
N TYR A 126 -1.27 -15.13 1.80
CA TYR A 126 -1.67 -15.13 3.20
C TYR A 126 -2.71 -14.03 3.51
N ASP A 127 -2.76 -12.95 2.73
CA ASP A 127 -3.83 -11.95 2.83
C ASP A 127 -5.19 -12.59 2.56
N GLU A 128 -5.35 -13.26 1.42
CA GLU A 128 -6.59 -13.98 1.06
C GLU A 128 -6.90 -15.10 2.07
N PHE A 129 -5.88 -15.85 2.50
CA PHE A 129 -6.04 -16.95 3.46
C PHE A 129 -6.61 -16.46 4.80
N TYR A 130 -5.99 -15.44 5.41
CA TYR A 130 -6.43 -14.92 6.70
C TYR A 130 -7.73 -14.14 6.61
N ASN A 131 -7.99 -13.46 5.50
CA ASN A 131 -9.29 -12.83 5.28
C ASN A 131 -10.41 -13.86 5.28
N ARG A 132 -10.23 -14.94 4.53
CA ARG A 132 -11.17 -16.07 4.52
C ARG A 132 -11.36 -16.69 5.90
N GLU A 133 -10.27 -16.97 6.63
CA GLU A 133 -10.36 -17.50 8.01
C GLU A 133 -11.13 -16.57 8.94
N LEU A 134 -10.91 -15.26 8.85
CA LEU A 134 -11.62 -14.27 9.66
C LEU A 134 -13.13 -14.35 9.42
N HIS A 135 -13.57 -14.37 8.18
CA HIS A 135 -15.00 -14.46 7.85
C HIS A 135 -15.63 -15.78 8.32
N TYR A 136 -14.93 -16.90 8.18
CA TYR A 136 -15.42 -18.18 8.71
C TYR A 136 -15.57 -18.16 10.24
N ARG A 137 -14.62 -17.55 10.96
CA ARG A 137 -14.70 -17.39 12.41
C ARG A 137 -15.84 -16.46 12.83
N ILE A 138 -16.04 -15.34 12.12
CA ILE A 138 -17.18 -14.44 12.35
C ILE A 138 -18.50 -15.20 12.19
N ASN A 139 -18.66 -15.95 11.11
CA ASN A 139 -19.89 -16.71 10.85
C ASN A 139 -20.11 -17.84 11.88
N ALA A 140 -19.05 -18.54 12.27
CA ALA A 140 -19.12 -19.55 13.32
C ALA A 140 -19.54 -18.94 14.67
N ALA A 141 -19.00 -17.79 15.04
CA ALA A 141 -19.35 -17.07 16.26
C ALA A 141 -20.80 -16.57 16.22
N LYS A 142 -21.27 -16.02 15.10
CA LYS A 142 -22.68 -15.63 14.92
C LYS A 142 -23.60 -16.82 15.12
N ALA A 143 -23.32 -17.94 14.47
CA ALA A 143 -24.13 -19.15 14.58
C ALA A 143 -24.13 -19.70 16.03
N LYS A 144 -22.97 -19.79 16.67
CA LYS A 144 -22.82 -20.28 18.04
C LYS A 144 -23.54 -19.42 19.06
N ASN A 145 -23.46 -18.11 18.94
CA ASN A 145 -23.94 -17.14 19.93
C ASN A 145 -25.31 -16.55 19.59
N GLY A 146 -25.95 -17.00 18.50
CA GLY A 146 -27.27 -16.51 18.07
C GLY A 146 -27.28 -15.06 17.58
N SER A 147 -26.13 -14.55 17.12
CA SER A 147 -26.01 -13.17 16.65
C SER A 147 -26.64 -12.97 15.26
N LYS A 148 -27.38 -11.89 15.10
CA LYS A 148 -27.96 -11.44 13.82
C LYS A 148 -27.15 -10.29 13.19
N ALA A 149 -25.95 -10.02 13.69
CA ALA A 149 -25.11 -8.92 13.23
C ALA A 149 -24.97 -8.89 11.71
N LYS A 150 -25.09 -7.71 11.13
CA LYS A 150 -24.75 -7.47 9.73
C LYS A 150 -23.22 -7.44 9.59
N VAL A 151 -22.66 -8.28 8.72
CA VAL A 151 -21.21 -8.29 8.45
C VAL A 151 -20.94 -7.48 7.20
N ILE A 152 -20.16 -6.43 7.31
CA ILE A 152 -19.80 -5.56 6.18
C ILE A 152 -18.29 -5.54 5.99
N ALA A 153 -17.85 -5.56 4.74
CA ALA A 153 -16.45 -5.36 4.37
C ALA A 153 -16.25 -3.94 3.82
N GLY A 154 -15.15 -3.31 4.20
CA GLY A 154 -14.78 -1.97 3.74
C GLY A 154 -13.27 -1.84 3.52
N ALA A 155 -12.82 -0.66 3.19
CA ALA A 155 -11.48 -0.25 2.81
C ALA A 155 -11.15 -0.45 1.31
N SER A 156 -9.91 -0.16 0.93
CA SER A 156 -9.50 0.00 -0.47
C SER A 156 -9.47 -1.29 -1.29
N GLY A 157 -9.57 -2.46 -0.67
CA GLY A 157 -9.55 -3.75 -1.36
C GLY A 157 -10.91 -4.26 -1.82
N THR A 158 -12.01 -3.60 -1.45
CA THR A 158 -13.37 -4.11 -1.71
C THR A 158 -13.74 -4.18 -3.18
N TRP A 159 -13.08 -3.41 -4.05
CA TRP A 159 -13.24 -3.50 -5.49
C TRP A 159 -13.02 -4.92 -6.05
N GLN A 160 -12.25 -5.76 -5.35
CA GLN A 160 -11.95 -7.14 -5.77
C GLN A 160 -13.19 -8.02 -5.80
N TYR A 161 -14.19 -7.73 -4.97
CA TYR A 161 -15.47 -8.46 -4.98
C TYR A 161 -16.28 -8.24 -6.27
N ASN A 162 -15.98 -7.20 -7.06
CA ASN A 162 -16.59 -7.05 -8.39
C ASN A 162 -16.14 -8.16 -9.37
N TYR A 163 -14.97 -8.76 -9.13
CA TYR A 163 -14.43 -9.86 -9.96
C TYR A 163 -14.84 -11.25 -9.45
N ASP A 164 -15.21 -11.38 -8.18
CA ASP A 164 -15.74 -12.61 -7.60
C ASP A 164 -16.86 -12.32 -6.58
N PRO A 165 -18.03 -11.87 -7.03
CA PRO A 165 -19.17 -11.53 -6.15
C PRO A 165 -19.68 -12.72 -5.34
N ALA A 166 -19.44 -13.95 -5.77
CA ALA A 166 -19.81 -15.14 -5.02
C ALA A 166 -19.16 -15.19 -3.63
N LYS A 167 -18.01 -14.54 -3.46
CA LYS A 167 -17.34 -14.44 -2.15
C LYS A 167 -18.11 -13.63 -1.13
N ILE A 168 -18.98 -12.71 -1.55
CA ILE A 168 -19.85 -11.94 -0.65
C ILE A 168 -20.77 -12.90 0.11
N GLU A 169 -21.45 -13.81 -0.61
CA GLU A 169 -22.30 -14.84 0.01
C GLU A 169 -21.47 -15.90 0.75
N GLU A 170 -20.37 -16.38 0.15
CA GLU A 170 -19.49 -17.39 0.75
C GLU A 170 -18.94 -16.94 2.11
N TYR A 171 -18.55 -15.67 2.23
CA TYR A 171 -18.04 -15.08 3.47
C TYR A 171 -19.13 -14.61 4.42
N GLY A 172 -20.41 -14.78 4.06
CA GLY A 172 -21.54 -14.38 4.88
C GLY A 172 -21.65 -12.89 5.10
N LEU A 173 -21.17 -12.10 4.11
CA LEU A 173 -21.27 -10.66 4.14
C LEU A 173 -22.70 -10.20 3.87
N TYR A 174 -23.18 -9.29 4.69
CA TYR A 174 -24.40 -8.53 4.39
C TYR A 174 -24.17 -7.64 3.16
N GLY A 175 -22.98 -7.08 3.02
CA GLY A 175 -22.57 -6.31 1.86
C GLY A 175 -21.14 -5.79 1.96
N ILE A 176 -20.67 -5.26 0.85
CA ILE A 176 -19.40 -4.55 0.77
C ILE A 176 -19.63 -3.06 0.61
N VAL A 177 -18.79 -2.24 1.24
CA VAL A 177 -18.85 -0.78 1.15
C VAL A 177 -17.80 -0.33 0.16
N GLU A 178 -18.23 0.30 -0.92
CA GLU A 178 -17.36 0.84 -1.96
C GLU A 178 -17.45 2.37 -2.01
N GLY A 179 -16.36 2.99 -2.46
CA GLY A 179 -16.38 4.36 -2.92
C GLY A 179 -17.10 4.48 -4.28
N ASP A 180 -17.45 5.70 -4.63
CA ASP A 180 -18.24 5.98 -5.83
C ASP A 180 -17.45 5.91 -7.14
N LEU A 181 -16.13 5.94 -7.07
CA LEU A 181 -15.25 6.07 -8.23
C LEU A 181 -14.31 4.85 -8.31
N GLY A 182 -14.81 3.75 -8.83
CA GLY A 182 -14.04 2.60 -9.32
C GLY A 182 -12.73 2.25 -8.60
N GLY A 183 -12.80 1.66 -7.40
CA GLY A 183 -11.61 1.23 -6.66
C GLY A 183 -11.16 2.17 -5.53
N ILE A 184 -11.75 3.36 -5.41
CA ILE A 184 -11.51 4.22 -4.24
C ILE A 184 -12.22 3.62 -3.04
N GLY A 185 -11.46 3.37 -1.97
CA GLY A 185 -12.05 2.96 -0.70
C GLY A 185 -13.01 4.02 -0.15
N PRO A 186 -14.10 3.60 0.51
CA PRO A 186 -15.10 4.53 1.03
C PRO A 186 -14.50 5.41 2.14
N GLU A 187 -14.83 6.69 2.12
CA GLU A 187 -14.39 7.65 3.13
C GLU A 187 -15.43 7.81 4.25
N ILE A 188 -15.87 6.69 4.84
CA ILE A 188 -16.89 6.69 5.91
C ILE A 188 -16.39 7.25 7.25
N ASP A 189 -15.12 7.54 7.36
CA ASP A 189 -14.50 8.09 8.57
C ASP A 189 -14.89 9.54 8.89
N GLY A 190 -15.48 10.26 7.93
CA GLY A 190 -16.08 11.57 8.18
C GLY A 190 -17.52 11.51 8.69
N ALA A 191 -18.26 10.45 8.44
CA ALA A 191 -19.68 10.33 8.74
C ALA A 191 -20.07 8.96 9.34
N GLY A 192 -19.15 8.30 10.02
CA GLY A 192 -19.28 6.93 10.49
C GLY A 192 -20.56 6.63 11.27
N GLY A 193 -20.91 7.48 12.26
CA GLY A 193 -22.13 7.30 13.05
C GLY A 193 -23.37 7.25 12.19
N ARG A 194 -23.57 8.22 11.32
CA ARG A 194 -24.72 8.27 10.42
C ARG A 194 -24.77 7.10 9.44
N PHE A 195 -23.62 6.64 8.93
CA PHE A 195 -23.54 5.46 8.09
C PHE A 195 -24.01 4.21 8.83
N PHE A 196 -23.51 3.99 10.05
CA PHE A 196 -23.87 2.82 10.84
C PHE A 196 -25.31 2.89 11.35
N ASP A 197 -25.82 4.07 11.73
CA ASP A 197 -27.23 4.28 12.08
C ASP A 197 -28.14 3.88 10.92
N ALA A 198 -27.86 4.37 9.71
CA ALA A 198 -28.62 4.01 8.52
C ALA A 198 -28.55 2.51 8.19
N LEU A 199 -27.39 1.88 8.42
CA LEU A 199 -27.22 0.44 8.25
C LEU A 199 -28.03 -0.38 9.28
N ILE A 200 -27.97 0.01 10.55
CA ILE A 200 -28.67 -0.67 11.66
C ILE A 200 -30.19 -0.55 11.46
N ASN A 201 -30.67 0.66 11.19
CA ASN A 201 -32.09 0.96 11.05
C ASN A 201 -32.73 0.47 9.73
N GLY A 202 -31.91 -0.07 8.81
CA GLY A 202 -32.41 -0.53 7.50
C GLY A 202 -32.76 0.61 6.55
N GLU A 203 -32.36 1.84 6.84
CA GLU A 203 -32.66 3.02 6.00
C GLU A 203 -32.02 2.94 4.62
N MET A 204 -30.93 2.18 4.50
CA MET A 204 -30.26 1.93 3.21
C MET A 204 -31.10 1.08 2.25
N GLU A 205 -32.10 0.35 2.75
CA GLU A 205 -32.98 -0.52 1.95
C GLU A 205 -34.16 0.24 1.36
N THR A 206 -34.52 1.37 1.95
CA THR A 206 -35.56 2.27 1.44
C THR A 206 -34.86 3.35 0.62
N ALA A 207 -35.12 3.41 -0.68
CA ALA A 207 -34.45 4.32 -1.64
C ALA A 207 -34.73 5.81 -1.33
N ASN A 208 -34.21 6.31 -0.21
CA ASN A 208 -34.30 7.72 0.16
C ASN A 208 -32.90 8.36 0.14
N PRO A 209 -32.57 9.11 -0.92
CA PRO A 209 -31.26 9.73 -1.04
C PRO A 209 -31.09 10.79 0.05
N PHE A 210 -30.04 10.68 0.84
CA PHE A 210 -29.55 11.79 1.66
C PHE A 210 -29.08 12.91 0.73
N LYS A 211 -29.66 14.06 0.78
CA LYS A 211 -29.55 15.16 -0.20
C LYS A 211 -28.13 15.66 -0.54
N LYS A 212 -27.08 15.15 0.08
CA LYS A 212 -25.64 15.42 -0.25
C LYS A 212 -24.71 14.23 -0.04
N LYS A 213 -25.15 13.15 0.60
CA LYS A 213 -24.34 11.98 0.97
C LYS A 213 -25.24 10.78 0.72
N GLU A 214 -25.23 10.30 -0.51
CA GLU A 214 -26.15 9.26 -0.95
C GLU A 214 -25.52 7.88 -0.76
N PHE A 215 -26.26 7.02 -0.07
CA PHE A 215 -26.04 5.58 -0.14
C PHE A 215 -26.83 5.02 -1.31
N LYS A 216 -26.15 4.32 -2.19
CA LYS A 216 -26.78 3.54 -3.25
C LYS A 216 -26.51 2.08 -3.00
N ILE A 217 -27.56 1.26 -2.85
CA ILE A 217 -27.42 -0.19 -2.82
C ILE A 217 -27.59 -0.71 -4.25
N GLU A 218 -26.64 -1.50 -4.68
CA GLU A 218 -26.70 -2.27 -5.91
C GLU A 218 -26.64 -3.74 -5.57
N ILE A 219 -27.59 -4.52 -6.09
CA ILE A 219 -27.56 -5.99 -6.01
C ILE A 219 -27.06 -6.48 -7.36
N LYS A 220 -25.90 -7.12 -7.38
CA LYS A 220 -25.37 -7.79 -8.57
C LYS A 220 -25.73 -9.27 -8.49
N GLU A 221 -26.36 -9.77 -9.53
CA GLU A 221 -26.64 -11.19 -9.71
C GLU A 221 -25.49 -11.82 -10.49
N PHE A 222 -25.08 -12.96 -10.05
CA PHE A 222 -23.97 -13.67 -10.64
C PHE A 222 -24.21 -15.18 -10.60
N SER A 223 -24.02 -15.86 -11.74
CA SER A 223 -24.19 -17.31 -11.84
C SER A 223 -22.84 -18.00 -12.02
N ARG A 224 -22.55 -19.00 -11.16
CA ARG A 224 -21.33 -19.81 -11.24
C ARG A 224 -21.65 -21.26 -10.97
N ASN A 225 -21.25 -22.17 -11.88
CA ASN A 225 -21.48 -23.63 -11.76
C ASN A 225 -22.96 -24.01 -11.53
N GLY A 226 -23.90 -23.28 -12.15
CA GLY A 226 -25.34 -23.53 -12.02
C GLY A 226 -25.96 -23.08 -10.70
N LYS A 227 -25.23 -22.34 -9.89
CA LYS A 227 -25.74 -21.67 -8.67
C LYS A 227 -25.74 -20.16 -8.89
N ASP A 228 -26.81 -19.50 -8.50
CA ASP A 228 -26.96 -18.06 -8.51
C ASP A 228 -26.52 -17.48 -7.16
N TYR A 229 -25.79 -16.37 -7.22
CA TYR A 229 -25.30 -15.62 -6.09
C TYR A 229 -25.79 -14.18 -6.17
N HIS A 230 -25.99 -13.55 -5.02
CA HIS A 230 -26.41 -12.16 -4.93
C HIS A 230 -25.40 -11.39 -4.10
N GLY A 231 -24.66 -10.49 -4.75
CA GLY A 231 -23.73 -9.57 -4.07
C GLY A 231 -24.41 -8.23 -3.78
N ARG A 232 -24.39 -7.78 -2.53
CA ARG A 232 -24.86 -6.45 -2.13
C ARG A 232 -23.68 -5.49 -2.10
N PHE A 233 -23.73 -4.45 -2.92
CA PHE A 233 -22.76 -3.38 -3.01
C PHE A 233 -23.37 -2.10 -2.44
N ILE A 234 -22.75 -1.55 -1.40
CA ILE A 234 -23.17 -0.31 -0.75
C ILE A 234 -22.23 0.78 -1.23
N HIS A 235 -22.64 1.54 -2.23
CA HIS A 235 -21.88 2.68 -2.72
C HIS A 235 -22.09 3.87 -1.80
N TYR A 236 -21.02 4.37 -1.26
CA TYR A 236 -21.00 5.53 -0.39
C TYR A 236 -20.29 6.70 -1.07
N ARG A 237 -21.04 7.77 -1.28
CA ARG A 237 -20.53 9.02 -1.86
C ARG A 237 -20.32 10.03 -0.77
N ASP A 238 -19.14 10.14 -0.28
CA ASP A 238 -18.75 11.25 0.57
C ASP A 238 -17.28 11.60 0.37
N GLU A 239 -17.03 12.90 0.36
CA GLU A 239 -15.70 13.47 0.35
C GLU A 239 -15.61 14.39 1.57
N PRO A 240 -15.48 13.82 2.78
CA PRO A 240 -15.50 14.61 3.99
C PRO A 240 -14.38 15.65 3.97
N SER A 241 -14.67 16.83 4.47
CA SER A 241 -13.63 17.82 4.73
C SER A 241 -12.68 17.33 5.81
N VAL A 242 -11.48 17.86 5.87
CA VAL A 242 -10.49 17.46 6.89
C VAL A 242 -10.96 17.74 8.31
N GLU A 243 -11.89 18.67 8.49
CA GLU A 243 -12.52 19.00 9.76
C GLU A 243 -13.53 17.92 10.19
N GLU A 244 -14.24 17.33 9.23
CA GLU A 244 -15.23 16.26 9.48
C GLU A 244 -14.56 14.92 9.82
N ILE A 245 -13.29 14.73 9.45
CA ILE A 245 -12.55 13.51 9.77
C ILE A 245 -11.94 13.65 11.17
N PRO A 246 -12.33 12.84 12.16
CA PRO A 246 -11.83 12.97 13.52
C PRO A 246 -10.35 12.54 13.64
N ASN A 247 -9.69 12.98 14.71
CA ASN A 247 -8.42 12.39 15.08
C ASN A 247 -8.64 10.97 15.63
N ILE A 248 -7.67 10.09 15.44
CA ILE A 248 -7.68 8.77 16.07
C ILE A 248 -7.74 8.94 17.60
N VAL A 249 -8.28 7.94 18.30
CA VAL A 249 -8.37 7.92 19.77
C VAL A 249 -7.53 6.82 20.40
N ASN A 250 -7.13 5.85 19.58
CA ASN A 250 -6.27 4.73 19.95
C ASN A 250 -5.14 4.56 18.92
N PRO A 251 -4.03 3.89 19.28
CA PRO A 251 -2.86 3.81 18.45
C PRO A 251 -3.09 3.11 17.11
N SER A 252 -2.55 3.70 16.06
CA SER A 252 -2.46 3.11 14.74
C SER A 252 -1.23 2.20 14.62
N MET A 253 -1.29 1.23 13.70
CA MET A 253 -0.15 0.39 13.38
C MET A 253 1.03 1.22 12.90
N HIS A 254 2.23 0.89 13.37
CA HIS A 254 3.50 1.54 13.01
C HIS A 254 3.57 3.05 13.28
N GLY A 255 2.64 3.60 14.07
CA GLY A 255 2.55 5.05 14.25
C GLY A 255 2.13 5.80 13.00
N MET A 256 1.36 5.13 12.14
CA MET A 256 0.85 5.75 10.92
C MET A 256 -0.07 6.92 11.25
N ILE A 257 0.16 8.03 10.57
CA ILE A 257 -0.65 9.24 10.59
C ILE A 257 -0.87 9.70 9.14
N GLU A 258 -1.98 10.33 8.88
CA GLU A 258 -2.32 10.85 7.56
C GLU A 258 -2.12 12.37 7.53
N VAL A 259 -1.48 12.88 6.50
CA VAL A 259 -1.25 14.32 6.32
C VAL A 259 -1.99 14.91 5.13
N MET A 260 -2.44 14.07 4.21
CA MET A 260 -3.18 14.51 3.03
C MET A 260 -3.96 13.35 2.40
N ARG A 261 -4.97 13.69 1.59
CA ARG A 261 -5.70 12.77 0.71
C ARG A 261 -5.72 13.30 -0.71
N GLY A 262 -5.57 12.40 -1.68
CA GLY A 262 -5.46 12.74 -3.09
C GLY A 262 -4.10 13.33 -3.45
N CYS A 263 -3.69 13.20 -4.71
CA CYS A 263 -2.43 13.76 -5.18
C CYS A 263 -2.59 14.73 -6.36
N GLY A 264 -3.72 14.68 -7.06
CA GLY A 264 -4.04 15.60 -8.18
C GLY A 264 -3.17 15.43 -9.42
N ARG A 265 -2.31 14.41 -9.50
CA ARG A 265 -1.39 14.22 -10.65
C ARG A 265 -2.03 13.58 -11.87
N GLY A 266 -3.14 12.86 -11.73
CA GLY A 266 -3.91 12.36 -12.86
C GLY A 266 -3.35 11.09 -13.52
N CYS A 267 -2.56 10.28 -12.83
CA CYS A 267 -2.10 9.00 -13.36
C CYS A 267 -3.29 8.07 -13.63
N LYS A 268 -3.41 7.54 -14.86
CA LYS A 268 -4.61 6.81 -15.29
C LYS A 268 -4.79 5.46 -14.60
N PHE A 269 -3.71 4.84 -14.18
CA PHE A 269 -3.66 3.55 -13.50
C PHE A 269 -3.81 3.65 -11.96
N CYS A 270 -4.07 4.84 -11.42
CA CYS A 270 -4.09 5.08 -9.99
C CYS A 270 -5.47 5.61 -9.56
N ASP A 271 -6.08 4.98 -8.58
CA ASP A 271 -7.36 5.39 -8.01
C ASP A 271 -7.25 6.62 -7.10
N VAL A 272 -6.11 6.79 -6.43
CA VAL A 272 -5.83 7.94 -5.55
C VAL A 272 -6.00 9.28 -6.28
N THR A 273 -5.71 9.31 -7.58
CA THR A 273 -5.84 10.53 -8.38
C THR A 273 -7.30 11.00 -8.53
N LEU A 274 -8.25 10.11 -8.29
CA LEU A 274 -9.69 10.43 -8.34
C LEU A 274 -10.18 11.11 -7.06
N ARG A 275 -9.38 11.07 -5.99
CA ARG A 275 -9.72 11.76 -4.72
C ARG A 275 -9.40 13.24 -4.81
N PRO A 276 -10.27 14.11 -4.28
CA PRO A 276 -9.96 15.53 -4.11
C PRO A 276 -8.74 15.73 -3.22
N LEU A 277 -7.89 16.67 -3.61
CA LEU A 277 -6.70 17.00 -2.86
C LEU A 277 -7.08 17.79 -1.59
N ARG A 278 -6.77 17.23 -0.42
CA ARG A 278 -7.05 17.81 0.90
C ARG A 278 -5.84 17.64 1.81
N TYR A 279 -5.59 18.60 2.68
CA TYR A 279 -4.44 18.62 3.58
C TYR A 279 -4.89 18.72 5.03
N TYR A 280 -4.29 17.92 5.90
CA TYR A 280 -4.52 18.01 7.33
C TYR A 280 -3.69 19.13 7.92
N PRO A 281 -4.26 19.99 8.79
CA PRO A 281 -3.50 20.98 9.55
C PRO A 281 -2.45 20.33 10.45
N VAL A 282 -1.33 21.02 10.66
CA VAL A 282 -0.20 20.50 11.44
C VAL A 282 -0.63 20.10 12.85
N GLU A 283 -1.50 20.88 13.49
CA GLU A 283 -2.00 20.63 14.84
C GLU A 283 -2.81 19.33 14.93
N LYS A 284 -3.53 18.99 13.85
CA LYS A 284 -4.27 17.73 13.77
C LYS A 284 -3.32 16.54 13.65
N VAL A 285 -2.29 16.68 12.85
CA VAL A 285 -1.22 15.69 12.68
C VAL A 285 -0.49 15.45 14.00
N GLN A 286 -0.13 16.53 14.73
CA GLN A 286 0.53 16.46 16.03
C GLN A 286 -0.30 15.71 17.07
N LYS A 287 -1.61 15.97 17.16
CA LYS A 287 -2.51 15.25 18.08
C LYS A 287 -2.52 13.74 17.84
N GLU A 288 -2.46 13.29 16.61
CA GLU A 288 -2.43 11.85 16.29
C GLU A 288 -1.08 11.22 16.63
N ILE A 289 0.02 11.95 16.43
CA ILE A 289 1.33 11.52 16.90
C ILE A 289 1.33 11.37 18.43
N GLU A 290 0.79 12.34 19.16
CA GLU A 290 0.68 12.30 20.61
C GLU A 290 -0.14 11.09 21.10
N ILE A 291 -1.23 10.73 20.42
CA ILE A 291 -2.02 9.52 20.70
C ILE A 291 -1.17 8.27 20.51
N ASN A 292 -0.47 8.16 19.38
CA ASN A 292 0.42 7.04 19.09
C ASN A 292 1.56 6.93 20.13
N MET A 293 2.14 8.04 20.56
CA MET A 293 3.18 8.08 21.59
C MET A 293 2.62 7.67 22.95
N LYS A 294 1.53 8.32 23.37
CA LYS A 294 0.97 8.17 24.73
C LYS A 294 0.39 6.79 24.99
N TYR A 295 -0.39 6.28 24.06
CA TYR A 295 -1.13 5.03 24.24
C TYR A 295 -0.46 3.83 23.55
N GLY A 296 0.37 4.07 22.54
CA GLY A 296 1.09 3.05 21.81
C GLY A 296 2.55 2.90 22.21
N GLY A 297 3.11 3.84 22.97
CA GLY A 297 4.54 3.87 23.28
C GLY A 297 5.42 3.98 22.03
N LEU A 298 4.86 4.49 20.92
CA LEU A 298 5.55 4.59 19.65
C LEU A 298 6.46 5.81 19.63
N LYS A 299 7.65 5.64 19.08
CA LYS A 299 8.68 6.67 18.98
C LYS A 299 8.91 7.17 17.56
N ASN A 300 8.12 6.63 16.63
CA ASN A 300 8.16 6.96 15.22
C ASN A 300 6.79 7.40 14.73
N ALA A 301 6.76 8.33 13.78
CA ALA A 301 5.58 8.67 13.01
C ALA A 301 5.82 8.29 11.55
N TRP A 302 4.93 7.45 11.02
CA TRP A 302 4.91 7.12 9.62
C TRP A 302 3.88 7.99 8.91
N VAL A 303 4.41 8.92 8.10
CA VAL A 303 3.62 9.99 7.50
C VAL A 303 2.99 9.49 6.22
N HIS A 304 1.73 9.07 6.31
CA HIS A 304 0.97 8.67 5.13
C HIS A 304 0.60 9.90 4.29
N SER A 305 1.06 9.87 3.06
CA SER A 305 0.77 10.87 2.04
C SER A 305 0.65 10.18 0.69
N ASP A 306 -0.24 10.66 -0.17
CA ASP A 306 -0.32 10.15 -1.54
C ASP A 306 0.81 10.70 -2.44
N ASP A 307 1.29 11.91 -2.13
CA ASP A 307 2.54 12.51 -2.62
C ASP A 307 2.95 13.65 -1.68
N ILE A 308 3.91 13.42 -0.82
CA ILE A 308 4.33 14.41 0.18
C ILE A 308 4.77 15.75 -0.43
N PHE A 309 5.27 15.73 -1.66
CA PHE A 309 5.77 16.92 -2.33
C PHE A 309 4.67 17.83 -2.90
N VAL A 310 3.41 17.41 -2.82
CA VAL A 310 2.28 18.29 -3.12
C VAL A 310 1.51 18.73 -1.87
N TYR A 311 2.00 18.42 -0.66
CA TYR A 311 1.39 18.90 0.58
C TYR A 311 1.37 20.42 0.61
N GLY A 312 0.19 20.99 0.95
CA GLY A 312 0.00 22.44 1.00
C GLY A 312 0.23 23.14 -0.35
N LEU A 313 0.02 22.45 -1.47
CA LEU A 313 0.27 22.98 -2.81
C LEU A 313 -0.41 24.32 -3.01
N ASN A 314 0.37 25.32 -3.40
CA ASN A 314 -0.14 26.65 -3.65
C ASN A 314 -1.06 26.64 -4.89
N PRO A 315 -2.32 27.16 -4.79
CA PRO A 315 -3.24 27.21 -5.93
C PRO A 315 -2.66 27.90 -7.18
N ARG A 316 -1.75 28.86 -6.99
CA ARG A 316 -1.09 29.58 -8.11
C ARG A 316 -0.10 28.70 -8.88
N THR A 317 0.46 27.69 -8.24
CA THR A 317 1.46 26.78 -8.82
C THR A 317 0.91 25.38 -9.11
N THR A 318 -0.38 25.14 -8.85
CA THR A 318 -1.05 23.83 -9.02
C THR A 318 -0.87 23.24 -10.43
N LYS A 319 -0.88 24.09 -11.47
CA LYS A 319 -0.70 23.62 -12.86
C LYS A 319 0.67 22.96 -13.08
N ASN A 320 1.71 23.46 -12.41
CA ASN A 320 3.09 23.00 -12.56
C ASN A 320 3.49 22.01 -11.45
N MET A 321 2.61 21.70 -10.50
CA MET A 321 2.90 20.82 -9.36
C MET A 321 4.18 21.23 -8.60
N GLN A 322 4.49 22.53 -8.57
CA GLN A 322 5.65 23.05 -7.85
C GLN A 322 5.44 22.92 -6.34
N PRO A 323 6.34 22.23 -5.60
CA PRO A 323 6.20 22.05 -4.16
C PRO A 323 6.05 23.38 -3.40
N ASN A 324 5.18 23.38 -2.40
CA ASN A 324 5.14 24.44 -1.40
C ASN A 324 6.14 24.12 -0.29
N ARG A 325 7.42 24.49 -0.50
CA ARG A 325 8.50 24.17 0.44
C ARG A 325 8.19 24.63 1.86
N GLU A 326 7.65 25.83 2.02
CA GLU A 326 7.36 26.42 3.34
C GLU A 326 6.34 25.56 4.11
N ALA A 327 5.24 25.17 3.46
CA ALA A 327 4.22 24.32 4.08
C ALA A 327 4.76 22.92 4.44
N ILE A 328 5.60 22.34 3.58
CA ILE A 328 6.19 21.01 3.83
C ILE A 328 7.21 21.10 4.99
N GLU A 329 8.03 22.14 5.03
CA GLU A 329 8.96 22.36 6.14
C GLU A 329 8.21 22.60 7.46
N GLU A 330 7.12 23.37 7.46
CA GLU A 330 6.28 23.61 8.62
C GLU A 330 5.66 22.30 9.13
N LEU A 331 5.13 21.46 8.23
CA LEU A 331 4.63 20.14 8.57
C LEU A 331 5.68 19.31 9.31
N PHE A 332 6.88 19.15 8.74
CA PHE A 332 7.92 18.33 9.36
C PHE A 332 8.50 18.96 10.64
N LYS A 333 8.57 20.28 10.76
CA LYS A 333 8.91 20.96 12.02
C LYS A 333 7.86 20.66 13.10
N GLY A 334 6.58 20.73 12.75
CA GLY A 334 5.49 20.38 13.66
C GLY A 334 5.53 18.91 14.10
N ILE A 335 5.76 18.00 13.16
CA ILE A 335 5.94 16.58 13.45
C ILE A 335 7.08 16.36 14.44
N MET A 336 8.25 16.93 14.20
CA MET A 336 9.42 16.76 15.07
C MET A 336 9.27 17.47 16.42
N ALA A 337 8.46 18.53 16.50
CA ALA A 337 8.16 19.25 17.75
C ALA A 337 7.38 18.40 18.76
N THR A 338 6.71 17.33 18.33
CA THR A 338 6.05 16.37 19.25
C THR A 338 7.05 15.55 20.08
N GLY A 339 8.33 15.56 19.72
CA GLY A 339 9.38 14.82 20.42
C GLY A 339 9.58 13.39 19.94
N ILE A 340 8.99 12.99 18.79
CA ILE A 340 9.28 11.68 18.20
C ILE A 340 10.75 11.56 17.80
N GLU A 341 11.25 10.32 17.81
CA GLU A 341 12.64 10.04 17.46
C GLU A 341 12.86 9.95 15.94
N HIS A 342 11.90 9.33 15.21
CA HIS A 342 12.00 9.07 13.79
C HIS A 342 10.70 9.41 13.06
N THR A 343 10.84 9.89 11.83
CA THR A 343 9.71 10.10 10.90
C THR A 343 10.17 9.92 9.46
N ASN A 344 9.28 9.40 8.63
CA ASN A 344 9.47 9.37 7.18
C ASN A 344 8.13 9.42 6.44
N PRO A 345 8.07 10.07 5.28
CA PRO A 345 6.90 10.02 4.42
C PRO A 345 6.77 8.65 3.74
N THR A 346 5.55 8.23 3.45
CA THR A 346 5.31 6.96 2.74
C THR A 346 5.60 7.08 1.25
N HIS A 347 5.09 8.14 0.60
CA HIS A 347 5.15 8.30 -0.85
C HIS A 347 5.58 9.69 -1.27
N GLY A 348 6.25 9.77 -2.41
CA GLY A 348 6.57 11.01 -3.09
C GLY A 348 6.97 10.77 -4.54
N THR A 349 6.78 11.76 -5.39
CA THR A 349 7.17 11.67 -6.80
C THR A 349 8.61 12.12 -6.99
N LEU A 350 9.31 11.49 -7.94
CA LEU A 350 10.70 11.87 -8.27
C LEU A 350 10.80 13.30 -8.79
N ALA A 351 9.83 13.72 -9.61
CA ALA A 351 9.77 15.08 -10.09
C ALA A 351 9.58 16.11 -8.96
N GLY A 352 8.70 15.80 -7.99
CA GLY A 352 8.49 16.65 -6.81
C GLY A 352 9.74 16.79 -5.95
N ALA A 353 10.53 15.72 -5.81
CA ALA A 353 11.77 15.73 -5.01
C ALA A 353 12.82 16.71 -5.54
N ILE A 354 12.84 16.99 -6.84
CA ILE A 354 13.86 17.85 -7.48
C ILE A 354 13.32 19.16 -8.02
N ALA A 355 12.01 19.40 -7.93
CA ALA A 355 11.40 20.63 -8.44
C ALA A 355 11.79 21.89 -7.64
N ASP A 356 12.23 21.74 -6.41
CA ASP A 356 12.86 22.78 -5.58
C ASP A 356 14.16 22.23 -4.99
N GLU A 357 15.30 22.77 -5.41
CA GLU A 357 16.63 22.30 -5.00
C GLU A 357 16.91 22.37 -3.48
N LYS A 358 16.17 23.20 -2.74
CA LYS A 358 16.31 23.36 -1.29
C LYS A 358 15.38 22.44 -0.50
N LEU A 359 14.40 21.82 -1.14
CA LEU A 359 13.36 21.06 -0.45
C LEU A 359 13.96 19.84 0.29
N ILE A 360 14.60 18.92 -0.41
CA ILE A 360 15.18 17.72 0.19
C ILE A 360 16.26 18.06 1.21
N PRO A 361 17.24 18.97 0.94
CA PRO A 361 18.22 19.40 1.94
C PRO A 361 17.59 19.92 3.24
N ASN A 362 16.56 20.73 3.13
CA ASN A 362 15.92 21.34 4.31
C ASN A 362 15.12 20.34 5.12
N ILE A 363 14.28 19.53 4.45
CA ILE A 363 13.52 18.46 5.13
C ILE A 363 14.49 17.51 5.84
N SER A 364 15.56 17.09 5.17
CA SER A 364 16.57 16.17 5.72
C SER A 364 17.18 16.68 7.03
N LYS A 365 17.47 17.98 7.12
CA LYS A 365 17.94 18.61 8.36
C LYS A 365 16.88 18.56 9.45
N ILE A 366 15.62 18.88 9.11
CA ILE A 366 14.49 18.93 10.06
C ILE A 366 14.27 17.53 10.67
N ILE A 367 14.22 16.48 9.84
CA ILE A 367 13.95 15.10 10.27
C ILE A 367 15.22 14.34 10.70
N ARG A 368 16.37 15.03 10.75
CA ARG A 368 17.66 14.48 11.17
C ARG A 368 18.11 13.29 10.32
N ALA A 369 17.90 13.35 9.00
CA ALA A 369 18.43 12.35 8.09
C ALA A 369 19.96 12.32 8.14
N GLY A 370 20.55 11.13 8.13
CA GLY A 370 21.99 10.96 8.28
C GLY A 370 22.42 9.51 8.06
N ALA A 371 23.71 9.24 8.25
CA ALA A 371 24.29 7.91 8.04
C ALA A 371 23.64 6.82 8.90
N ASP A 372 23.16 7.18 10.07
CA ASP A 372 22.51 6.28 11.01
C ASP A 372 20.96 6.42 11.00
N ASN A 373 20.42 7.37 10.22
CA ASN A 373 18.99 7.60 10.06
C ASN A 373 18.67 7.85 8.58
N HIS A 374 18.60 6.78 7.80
CA HIS A 374 18.19 6.87 6.39
C HIS A 374 16.67 6.98 6.30
N ILE A 375 16.21 7.76 5.35
CA ILE A 375 14.78 7.99 5.10
C ILE A 375 14.35 7.15 3.90
N GLY A 376 13.42 6.23 4.12
CA GLY A 376 12.77 5.48 3.05
C GLY A 376 11.60 6.26 2.48
N ILE A 377 11.44 6.22 1.16
CA ILE A 377 10.29 6.80 0.48
C ILE A 377 9.92 5.94 -0.73
N GLN A 378 8.65 5.60 -0.86
CA GLN A 378 8.17 4.95 -2.06
C GLN A 378 8.01 5.98 -3.18
N CYS A 379 8.59 5.66 -4.32
CA CYS A 379 8.50 6.49 -5.53
C CYS A 379 8.06 5.62 -6.70
N GLY A 380 6.95 5.97 -7.32
CA GLY A 380 6.54 5.27 -8.53
C GLY A 380 7.45 5.64 -9.71
N LEU A 381 8.30 4.70 -10.15
CA LEU A 381 9.05 4.77 -11.40
C LEU A 381 8.13 4.40 -12.58
N GLU A 382 7.24 3.48 -12.35
CA GLU A 382 6.22 2.89 -13.24
C GLU A 382 6.82 2.22 -14.48
N THR A 383 7.63 2.93 -15.23
CA THR A 383 8.29 2.46 -16.46
C THR A 383 9.50 3.34 -16.79
N GLY A 384 10.48 2.79 -17.49
CA GLY A 384 11.54 3.55 -18.14
C GLY A 384 11.12 4.15 -19.48
N SER A 385 9.97 3.73 -20.02
CA SER A 385 9.51 4.19 -21.34
C SER A 385 8.97 5.62 -21.30
N ILE A 386 9.59 6.49 -22.11
CA ILE A 386 9.14 7.87 -22.31
C ILE A 386 7.73 7.89 -22.92
N ARG A 387 7.42 6.94 -23.80
CA ARG A 387 6.11 6.80 -24.43
C ARG A 387 5.02 6.48 -23.41
N LEU A 388 5.24 5.45 -22.60
CA LEU A 388 4.24 5.00 -21.62
C LEU A 388 4.03 6.03 -20.51
N ILE A 389 5.12 6.60 -19.95
CA ILE A 389 4.98 7.60 -18.91
C ILE A 389 4.24 8.84 -19.43
N GLY A 390 4.51 9.26 -20.65
CA GLY A 390 3.81 10.38 -21.30
C GLY A 390 2.34 10.09 -21.57
N LYS A 391 1.96 8.83 -21.89
CA LYS A 391 0.58 8.44 -22.18
C LYS A 391 -0.27 8.29 -20.92
N TYR A 392 0.30 7.71 -19.86
CA TYR A 392 -0.45 7.28 -18.69
C TYR A 392 -0.24 8.12 -17.43
N ALA A 393 0.84 8.90 -17.36
CA ALA A 393 1.22 9.64 -16.16
C ALA A 393 2.02 10.93 -16.45
N ASP A 394 1.68 11.67 -17.49
CA ASP A 394 2.37 12.89 -17.92
C ASP A 394 2.48 13.94 -16.80
N ARG A 395 1.41 14.17 -16.06
CA ARG A 395 1.39 15.13 -14.96
C ARG A 395 2.17 14.66 -13.71
N LYS A 396 2.53 13.38 -13.64
CA LYS A 396 3.41 12.88 -12.59
C LYS A 396 4.80 13.51 -12.67
N LEU A 397 5.21 13.89 -13.88
CA LEU A 397 6.49 14.49 -14.15
C LEU A 397 6.50 16.01 -13.94
N ALA A 398 5.34 16.64 -13.80
CA ALA A 398 5.29 18.10 -13.64
C ALA A 398 6.19 18.57 -12.46
N PRO A 399 7.03 19.60 -12.68
CA PRO A 399 6.99 20.58 -13.78
C PRO A 399 7.72 20.18 -15.08
N TYR A 400 8.30 18.98 -15.15
CA TYR A 400 9.10 18.51 -16.29
C TYR A 400 8.23 17.87 -17.37
N LYS A 401 8.82 17.65 -18.55
CA LYS A 401 8.17 16.99 -19.70
C LYS A 401 8.48 15.48 -19.71
N PRO A 402 7.65 14.66 -20.37
CA PRO A 402 7.93 13.24 -20.52
C PRO A 402 9.31 12.92 -21.12
N THR A 403 9.78 13.73 -22.08
CA THR A 403 11.11 13.56 -22.70
C THR A 403 12.28 13.75 -21.75
N GLU A 404 12.07 14.34 -20.57
CA GLU A 404 13.07 14.56 -19.54
C GLU A 404 13.09 13.41 -18.50
N TRP A 405 12.26 12.37 -18.67
CA TRP A 405 12.02 11.36 -17.64
C TRP A 405 13.29 10.69 -17.12
N HIS A 406 14.17 10.24 -17.99
CA HIS A 406 15.42 9.60 -17.55
C HIS A 406 16.31 10.56 -16.74
N TRP A 407 16.40 11.83 -17.16
CA TRP A 407 17.11 12.85 -16.42
C TRP A 407 16.46 13.12 -15.04
N VAL A 408 15.14 13.21 -14.97
CA VAL A 408 14.40 13.37 -13.71
C VAL A 408 14.71 12.22 -12.76
N VAL A 409 14.65 10.99 -13.23
CA VAL A 409 14.94 9.80 -12.41
C VAL A 409 16.36 9.82 -11.87
N LYS A 410 17.34 10.03 -12.76
CA LYS A 410 18.77 10.05 -12.39
C LYS A 410 19.08 11.18 -11.40
N THR A 411 18.55 12.36 -11.64
CA THR A 411 18.76 13.53 -10.77
C THR A 411 18.09 13.32 -9.42
N ALA A 412 16.88 12.79 -9.39
CA ALA A 412 16.17 12.53 -8.14
C ALA A 412 16.88 11.48 -7.28
N VAL A 413 17.34 10.37 -7.87
CA VAL A 413 18.12 9.36 -7.13
C VAL A 413 19.37 9.98 -6.51
N LYS A 414 20.10 10.77 -7.28
CA LYS A 414 21.30 11.47 -6.79
C LYS A 414 20.97 12.40 -5.62
N THR A 415 20.00 13.31 -5.81
CA THR A 415 19.60 14.29 -4.80
C THR A 415 19.11 13.62 -3.51
N LEU A 416 18.25 12.61 -3.63
CA LEU A 416 17.76 11.86 -2.48
C LEU A 416 18.89 11.17 -1.73
N ASN A 417 19.79 10.47 -2.42
CA ASN A 417 20.90 9.74 -1.80
C ASN A 417 21.92 10.64 -1.14
N GLU A 418 22.23 11.81 -1.72
CA GLU A 418 23.14 12.82 -1.13
C GLU A 418 22.63 13.31 0.23
N HIS A 419 21.31 13.22 0.45
CA HIS A 419 20.65 13.62 1.70
C HIS A 419 20.12 12.45 2.52
N TYR A 420 20.67 11.25 2.32
CA TYR A 420 20.34 10.02 3.07
C TYR A 420 18.92 9.48 2.88
N TRP A 421 18.28 9.83 1.76
CA TRP A 421 17.00 9.21 1.38
C TRP A 421 17.27 8.04 0.44
N VAL A 422 16.44 7.00 0.58
CA VAL A 422 16.51 5.80 -0.25
C VAL A 422 15.16 5.59 -0.93
N PRO A 423 15.05 5.87 -2.23
CA PRO A 423 13.83 5.61 -2.96
C PRO A 423 13.62 4.10 -3.16
N ALA A 424 12.39 3.67 -2.90
CA ALA A 424 11.90 2.35 -3.24
C ALA A 424 10.97 2.48 -4.45
N PHE A 425 11.43 2.04 -5.60
CA PHE A 425 10.71 2.16 -6.86
C PHE A 425 9.66 1.06 -7.03
N THR A 426 8.53 1.44 -7.59
CA THR A 426 7.56 0.51 -8.17
C THR A 426 7.60 0.63 -9.69
N LEU A 427 7.49 -0.49 -10.38
CA LEU A 427 7.28 -0.60 -11.83
C LEU A 427 5.94 -1.25 -12.09
N ILE A 428 5.31 -0.91 -13.20
CA ILE A 428 4.08 -1.55 -13.67
C ILE A 428 4.41 -2.29 -14.97
N MET A 429 4.42 -3.61 -14.91
CA MET A 429 4.61 -4.47 -16.08
C MET A 429 3.28 -4.73 -16.76
N GLY A 430 3.25 -4.63 -18.08
CA GLY A 430 2.05 -4.85 -18.87
C GLY A 430 1.01 -3.75 -18.73
N LEU A 431 1.44 -2.51 -18.47
CA LEU A 431 0.57 -1.36 -18.27
C LEU A 431 -0.49 -1.25 -19.39
N ASP A 432 -1.76 -1.42 -19.00
CA ASP A 432 -2.93 -1.40 -19.90
C ASP A 432 -2.81 -2.35 -21.11
N ASN A 433 -1.99 -3.39 -21.00
CA ASN A 433 -1.59 -4.29 -22.09
C ASN A 433 -1.03 -3.55 -23.34
N ASP A 434 -0.55 -2.30 -23.15
CA ASP A 434 0.02 -1.44 -24.19
C ASP A 434 1.56 -1.46 -24.25
N GLU A 435 2.21 -2.08 -23.26
CA GLU A 435 3.66 -2.14 -23.16
C GLU A 435 4.25 -3.00 -24.28
N THR A 436 5.09 -2.37 -25.13
CA THR A 436 5.82 -3.03 -26.21
C THR A 436 7.16 -3.60 -25.73
N PRO A 437 7.81 -4.50 -26.49
CA PRO A 437 9.16 -4.97 -26.20
C PRO A 437 10.19 -3.84 -26.01
N GLU A 438 10.10 -2.76 -26.77
CA GLU A 438 11.02 -1.63 -26.67
C GLU A 438 10.84 -0.86 -25.36
N ASP A 439 9.60 -0.67 -24.91
CA ASP A 439 9.30 -0.03 -23.61
C ASP A 439 9.95 -0.80 -22.44
N SER A 440 9.91 -2.12 -22.48
CA SER A 440 10.57 -2.99 -21.51
C SER A 440 12.10 -2.84 -21.56
N TRP A 441 12.68 -2.77 -22.77
CA TRP A 441 14.13 -2.53 -22.91
C TRP A 441 14.55 -1.14 -22.44
N GLU A 442 13.74 -0.10 -22.65
CA GLU A 442 14.00 1.23 -22.06
C GLU A 442 14.06 1.17 -20.54
N THR A 443 13.16 0.41 -19.93
CA THR A 443 13.14 0.21 -18.46
C THR A 443 14.40 -0.51 -17.98
N ILE A 444 14.81 -1.59 -18.67
CA ILE A 444 16.06 -2.32 -18.33
C ILE A 444 17.28 -1.41 -18.46
N ARG A 445 17.35 -0.62 -19.55
CA ARG A 445 18.47 0.32 -19.77
C ARG A 445 18.53 1.39 -18.67
N LEU A 446 17.40 1.99 -18.29
CA LEU A 446 17.35 3.01 -17.25
C LEU A 446 17.85 2.48 -15.90
N ILE A 447 17.45 1.27 -15.50
CA ILE A 447 17.94 0.65 -14.25
C ILE A 447 19.46 0.41 -14.34
N HIS A 448 19.93 -0.08 -15.48
CA HIS A 448 21.36 -0.32 -15.69
C HIS A 448 22.18 0.96 -15.68
N GLU A 449 21.69 2.04 -16.28
CA GLU A 449 22.32 3.35 -16.27
C GLU A 449 22.44 3.92 -14.85
N LEU A 450 21.39 3.77 -14.02
CA LEU A 450 21.45 4.14 -12.60
C LEU A 450 22.55 3.36 -11.85
N GLU A 451 22.74 2.08 -12.16
CA GLU A 451 23.77 1.26 -11.52
C GLU A 451 25.18 1.62 -11.96
N THR A 452 25.36 1.99 -13.23
CA THR A 452 26.67 2.23 -13.85
C THR A 452 27.14 3.68 -13.74
N GLU A 453 26.23 4.63 -13.93
CA GLU A 453 26.54 6.06 -13.82
C GLU A 453 26.56 6.53 -12.35
N GLN A 454 25.83 5.85 -11.47
CA GLN A 454 25.75 6.17 -10.05
C GLN A 454 26.00 4.90 -9.20
N PRO A 455 27.21 4.34 -9.23
CA PRO A 455 27.51 3.02 -8.62
C PRO A 455 27.30 2.97 -7.11
N ASP A 456 27.32 4.14 -6.44
CA ASP A 456 27.04 4.25 -5.00
C ASP A 456 25.58 4.53 -4.68
N SER A 457 24.72 4.64 -5.69
CA SER A 457 23.29 4.90 -5.49
C SER A 457 22.63 3.78 -4.67
N LYS A 458 21.65 4.20 -3.88
CA LYS A 458 20.87 3.33 -3.00
C LYS A 458 19.42 3.45 -3.41
N PHE A 459 18.89 2.42 -4.01
CA PHE A 459 17.47 2.30 -4.34
C PHE A 459 17.06 0.84 -4.43
N THR A 460 15.79 0.58 -4.34
CA THR A 460 15.20 -0.74 -4.61
C THR A 460 14.19 -0.61 -5.74
N VAL A 461 13.90 -1.70 -6.43
CA VAL A 461 12.94 -1.72 -7.53
C VAL A 461 12.01 -2.93 -7.38
N THR A 462 10.72 -2.69 -7.32
CA THR A 462 9.71 -3.76 -7.24
C THR A 462 8.89 -3.78 -8.52
N PRO A 463 9.03 -4.82 -9.35
CA PRO A 463 8.17 -5.01 -10.50
C PRO A 463 6.79 -5.46 -10.03
N LEU A 464 5.75 -4.77 -10.45
CA LEU A 464 4.35 -5.10 -10.19
C LEU A 464 3.64 -5.38 -11.50
N THR A 465 2.73 -6.34 -11.51
CA THR A 465 1.87 -6.56 -12.65
C THR A 465 0.75 -5.55 -12.70
N PHE A 466 0.36 -5.15 -13.90
CA PHE A 466 -0.76 -4.24 -14.08
C PHE A 466 -2.06 -4.87 -13.57
N VAL A 467 -2.77 -4.09 -12.78
CA VAL A 467 -4.11 -4.38 -12.25
C VAL A 467 -5.04 -3.25 -12.68
N PRO A 468 -6.23 -3.55 -13.23
CA PRO A 468 -7.14 -2.54 -13.75
C PRO A 468 -7.86 -1.80 -12.61
N ILE A 469 -7.32 -0.65 -12.23
CA ILE A 469 -7.89 0.28 -11.24
C ILE A 469 -7.83 1.72 -11.76
N GLY A 470 -8.44 2.64 -11.06
CA GLY A 470 -8.49 4.06 -11.42
C GLY A 470 -9.25 4.28 -12.73
N LEU A 471 -8.71 5.10 -13.62
CA LEU A 471 -9.31 5.36 -14.93
C LEU A 471 -9.20 4.17 -15.90
N LEU A 472 -8.43 3.14 -15.52
CA LEU A 472 -8.22 1.92 -16.31
C LEU A 472 -9.00 0.72 -15.73
N GLU A 473 -10.01 0.93 -14.91
CA GLU A 473 -10.83 -0.12 -14.27
C GLU A 473 -11.51 -1.08 -15.27
N LYS A 474 -11.69 -0.64 -16.52
CA LYS A 474 -12.31 -1.44 -17.59
C LYS A 474 -11.30 -2.23 -18.41
N SER A 475 -10.01 -2.05 -18.15
CA SER A 475 -8.96 -2.81 -18.81
C SER A 475 -8.87 -4.24 -18.27
N GLU A 476 -8.09 -5.08 -18.94
CA GLU A 476 -7.86 -6.45 -18.49
C GLU A 476 -6.60 -6.54 -17.61
N PHE A 477 -6.61 -7.46 -16.64
CA PHE A 477 -5.43 -7.80 -15.87
C PHE A 477 -4.28 -8.26 -16.77
N PHE A 478 -3.06 -7.93 -16.39
CA PHE A 478 -1.90 -8.51 -17.03
C PHE A 478 -1.75 -9.99 -16.62
N ASP A 479 -1.84 -10.89 -17.60
CA ASP A 479 -1.69 -12.34 -17.37
C ASP A 479 -0.22 -12.75 -17.47
N ILE A 480 0.45 -12.87 -16.31
CA ILE A 480 1.84 -13.35 -16.24
C ILE A 480 2.04 -14.68 -16.99
N GLY A 481 1.04 -15.56 -16.95
CA GLY A 481 1.14 -16.89 -17.56
C GLY A 481 1.20 -16.87 -19.07
N ASN A 482 0.40 -16.01 -19.69
CA ASN A 482 0.16 -16.03 -21.13
C ASN A 482 0.74 -14.82 -21.88
N THR A 483 0.82 -13.65 -21.22
CA THR A 483 1.24 -12.39 -21.87
C THR A 483 2.65 -11.92 -21.50
N MET A 484 3.37 -12.69 -20.66
CA MET A 484 4.77 -12.42 -20.33
C MET A 484 5.66 -12.68 -21.55
N ASP A 485 5.98 -11.64 -22.30
CA ASP A 485 6.96 -11.72 -23.40
C ASP A 485 8.41 -11.73 -22.86
N PRO A 486 9.41 -12.07 -23.72
CA PRO A 486 10.80 -12.12 -23.28
C PRO A 486 11.34 -10.83 -22.64
N PRO A 487 11.13 -9.59 -23.18
CA PRO A 487 11.59 -8.37 -22.56
C PRO A 487 10.93 -8.05 -21.20
N LYS A 488 9.63 -8.33 -21.02
CA LYS A 488 8.96 -8.15 -19.71
C LYS A 488 9.54 -9.09 -18.64
N LEU A 489 9.82 -10.36 -19.02
CA LEU A 489 10.56 -11.27 -18.15
C LEU A 489 11.96 -10.71 -17.83
N GLY A 490 12.59 -10.05 -18.81
CA GLY A 490 13.86 -9.35 -18.64
C GLY A 490 13.79 -8.23 -17.61
N VAL A 491 12.74 -7.41 -17.61
CA VAL A 491 12.50 -6.39 -16.59
C VAL A 491 12.43 -7.03 -15.20
N MET A 492 11.62 -8.08 -15.06
CA MET A 492 11.47 -8.79 -13.79
C MET A 492 12.81 -9.39 -13.32
N TYR A 493 13.57 -10.01 -14.21
CA TYR A 493 14.88 -10.58 -13.90
C TYR A 493 15.88 -9.50 -13.48
N LYS A 494 15.97 -8.39 -14.24
CA LYS A 494 16.88 -7.27 -13.94
C LYS A 494 16.59 -6.61 -12.60
N THR A 495 15.32 -6.40 -12.29
CA THR A 495 14.91 -5.79 -11.01
C THR A 495 15.27 -6.68 -9.81
N TRP A 496 15.03 -7.98 -9.91
CA TRP A 496 15.44 -8.92 -8.86
C TRP A 496 16.95 -9.02 -8.70
N GLN A 497 17.68 -9.05 -9.82
CA GLN A 497 19.14 -9.04 -9.83
C GLN A 497 19.67 -7.79 -9.12
N HIS A 498 19.11 -6.60 -9.42
CA HIS A 498 19.47 -5.34 -8.76
C HIS A 498 19.21 -5.40 -7.25
N ASN A 499 18.00 -5.80 -6.85
CA ASN A 499 17.63 -5.87 -5.44
C ASN A 499 18.51 -6.83 -4.64
N LEU A 500 18.90 -7.96 -5.22
CA LEU A 500 19.83 -8.90 -4.59
C LEU A 500 21.21 -8.30 -4.42
N LYS A 501 21.74 -7.68 -5.49
CA LYS A 501 23.05 -7.01 -5.47
C LYS A 501 23.07 -5.88 -4.43
N TYR A 502 22.05 -5.01 -4.47
CA TYR A 502 21.91 -3.92 -3.52
C TYR A 502 21.69 -4.42 -2.09
N GLY A 503 20.71 -5.30 -1.88
CA GLY A 503 20.37 -5.84 -0.57
C GLY A 503 21.54 -6.58 0.09
N ILE A 504 22.23 -7.46 -0.66
CA ILE A 504 23.36 -8.23 -0.14
C ILE A 504 24.59 -7.34 0.08
N GLN A 505 24.96 -6.51 -0.88
CA GLN A 505 26.21 -5.76 -0.82
C GLN A 505 26.16 -4.52 0.08
N LYS A 506 25.05 -3.78 0.06
CA LYS A 506 24.98 -2.48 0.73
C LYS A 506 24.17 -2.48 2.03
N PHE A 507 23.19 -3.38 2.12
CA PHE A 507 22.25 -3.40 3.22
C PHE A 507 22.69 -4.32 4.37
N MET A 508 23.16 -5.51 4.05
CA MET A 508 23.56 -6.51 5.04
C MET A 508 24.79 -6.08 5.88
N HIS A 509 25.64 -5.22 5.33
CA HIS A 509 26.76 -4.63 6.11
C HIS A 509 26.27 -3.76 7.29
N LYS A 510 25.07 -3.19 7.22
CA LYS A 510 24.51 -2.36 8.31
C LYS A 510 23.82 -3.19 9.39
N VAL A 511 23.06 -4.21 9.00
CA VAL A 511 22.36 -5.10 9.94
C VAL A 511 23.33 -5.87 10.85
N GLY A 512 24.58 -6.04 10.43
CA GLY A 512 25.59 -6.79 11.16
C GLY A 512 26.57 -5.98 12.00
N ARG A 513 26.45 -4.67 12.10
CA ARG A 513 27.43 -3.81 12.82
C ARG A 513 27.68 -4.28 14.26
N ASN A 514 26.67 -4.83 14.94
CA ASN A 514 26.77 -5.27 16.32
C ASN A 514 26.91 -6.80 16.51
N ASN A 515 26.81 -7.61 15.44
CA ASN A 515 26.97 -9.06 15.55
C ASN A 515 27.32 -9.71 14.20
N LYS A 516 28.61 -9.98 14.00
CA LYS A 516 29.13 -10.59 12.75
C LYS A 516 28.46 -11.93 12.39
N MET A 517 28.08 -12.75 13.39
CA MET A 517 27.41 -14.03 13.12
C MET A 517 25.99 -13.84 12.60
N LYS A 518 25.21 -12.90 13.17
CA LYS A 518 23.89 -12.55 12.64
C LYS A 518 23.98 -11.99 11.22
N SER A 519 24.98 -11.15 10.95
CA SER A 519 25.23 -10.61 9.61
C SER A 519 25.51 -11.71 8.58
N LEU A 520 26.39 -12.67 8.91
CA LEU A 520 26.70 -13.81 8.04
C LEU A 520 25.50 -14.73 7.82
N PHE A 521 24.70 -14.99 8.87
CA PHE A 521 23.49 -15.79 8.77
C PHE A 521 22.46 -15.13 7.84
N PHE A 522 22.17 -13.85 8.04
CA PHE A 522 21.23 -13.11 7.18
C PHE A 522 21.75 -12.93 5.75
N ALA A 523 23.08 -12.75 5.56
CA ALA A 523 23.67 -12.70 4.23
C ALA A 523 23.58 -14.06 3.50
N GLY A 524 23.79 -15.16 4.21
CA GLY A 524 23.58 -16.52 3.69
C GLY A 524 22.12 -16.79 3.34
N LEU A 525 21.22 -16.41 4.23
CA LEU A 525 19.77 -16.54 4.02
C LEU A 525 19.29 -15.68 2.82
N ALA A 526 19.72 -14.43 2.74
CA ALA A 526 19.39 -13.54 1.62
C ALA A 526 19.93 -14.06 0.29
N ARG A 527 21.15 -14.62 0.27
CA ARG A 527 21.71 -15.26 -0.94
C ARG A 527 20.92 -16.51 -1.33
N SER A 528 20.57 -17.34 -0.37
CA SER A 528 19.83 -18.59 -0.64
C SER A 528 18.40 -18.31 -1.06
N LEU A 529 17.68 -17.48 -0.32
CA LEU A 529 16.28 -17.13 -0.62
C LEU A 529 16.18 -16.19 -1.83
N GLY A 530 17.10 -15.25 -1.98
CA GLY A 530 17.10 -14.31 -3.09
C GLY A 530 17.46 -14.96 -4.43
N GLY A 531 18.22 -16.05 -4.44
CA GLY A 531 18.49 -16.84 -5.65
C GLY A 531 17.29 -17.64 -6.16
N VAL A 532 16.31 -17.93 -5.30
CA VAL A 532 15.13 -18.71 -5.66
C VAL A 532 14.29 -18.02 -6.74
N PRO A 533 13.94 -16.72 -6.65
CA PRO A 533 13.20 -16.05 -7.72
C PRO A 533 13.93 -16.02 -9.05
N LEU A 534 15.23 -15.76 -9.07
CA LEU A 534 16.00 -15.77 -10.31
C LEU A 534 16.03 -17.16 -10.96
N SER A 535 16.25 -18.21 -10.15
CA SER A 535 16.20 -19.60 -10.62
C SER A 535 14.80 -20.00 -11.12
N ALA A 536 13.75 -19.51 -10.46
CA ALA A 536 12.37 -19.73 -10.91
C ALA A 536 12.10 -19.05 -12.27
N MET A 537 12.58 -17.81 -12.47
CA MET A 537 12.46 -17.11 -13.74
C MET A 537 13.26 -17.79 -14.85
N GLU A 538 14.43 -18.33 -14.56
CA GLU A 538 15.22 -19.12 -15.52
C GLU A 538 14.50 -20.42 -15.91
N LYS A 539 13.88 -21.11 -14.96
CA LYS A 539 13.05 -22.29 -15.26
C LYS A 539 11.84 -21.91 -16.11
N PHE A 540 11.17 -20.81 -15.77
CA PHE A 540 10.05 -20.29 -16.55
C PHE A 540 10.49 -19.97 -17.98
N ALA A 541 11.60 -19.26 -18.17
CA ALA A 541 12.15 -18.95 -19.48
C ALA A 541 12.37 -20.22 -20.33
N ARG A 542 12.99 -21.25 -19.76
CA ARG A 542 13.23 -22.55 -20.45
C ARG A 542 11.94 -23.26 -20.81
N SER A 543 10.88 -23.08 -20.01
CA SER A 543 9.57 -23.69 -20.29
C SER A 543 8.78 -22.95 -21.38
N LYS A 544 9.13 -21.69 -21.70
CA LYS A 544 8.42 -20.84 -22.64
C LYS A 544 9.02 -20.88 -24.04
N SER A 545 10.23 -20.35 -24.21
CA SER A 545 10.89 -20.38 -25.54
C SER A 545 12.39 -20.08 -25.42
N SER A 546 13.13 -20.35 -26.51
CA SER A 546 14.54 -19.96 -26.64
C SER A 546 14.76 -18.44 -26.51
N GLU A 547 13.81 -17.63 -26.99
CA GLU A 547 13.90 -16.17 -26.90
C GLU A 547 13.86 -15.67 -25.47
N HIS A 548 13.01 -16.27 -24.60
CA HIS A 548 13.01 -15.97 -23.16
C HIS A 548 14.36 -16.28 -22.50
N VAL A 549 14.97 -17.40 -22.87
CA VAL A 549 16.30 -17.76 -22.37
C VAL A 549 17.35 -16.76 -22.86
N GLN A 550 17.33 -16.41 -24.16
CA GLN A 550 18.28 -15.45 -24.73
C GLN A 550 18.23 -14.09 -24.06
N VAL A 551 17.04 -13.58 -23.70
CA VAL A 551 16.90 -12.30 -22.97
C VAL A 551 17.55 -12.38 -21.60
N ILE A 552 17.34 -13.45 -20.84
CA ILE A 552 17.99 -13.62 -19.53
C ILE A 552 19.51 -13.68 -19.69
N GLU A 553 20.03 -14.47 -20.64
CA GLU A 553 21.46 -14.54 -20.88
C GLU A 553 22.06 -13.19 -21.36
N LYS A 554 21.32 -12.43 -22.18
CA LYS A 554 21.73 -11.08 -22.55
C LYS A 554 21.81 -10.15 -21.34
N ILE A 555 20.87 -10.24 -20.40
CA ILE A 555 20.89 -9.44 -19.16
C ILE A 555 22.10 -9.84 -18.31
N LYS A 556 22.35 -11.13 -18.13
CA LYS A 556 23.53 -11.60 -17.39
C LYS A 556 24.85 -11.13 -18.00
N ALA A 557 24.94 -11.10 -19.32
CA ALA A 557 26.16 -10.72 -20.01
C ALA A 557 26.43 -9.21 -20.04
N ASN A 558 25.38 -8.39 -20.23
CA ASN A 558 25.54 -6.98 -20.59
C ASN A 558 24.96 -6.00 -19.53
N TYR A 559 24.14 -6.48 -18.60
CA TYR A 559 23.42 -5.64 -17.65
C TYR A 559 23.62 -6.08 -16.19
N TRP A 560 24.71 -6.86 -15.95
CA TRP A 560 25.06 -7.33 -14.59
C TRP A 560 25.69 -6.25 -13.75
#